data_2cfb3ef4903f9b2a917e4bdb725ebbb2
#
_entry.id   2cfb3ef4903f9b2a917e4bdb725ebbb2
#
_cell.length_a   1.000
_cell.length_b   1.000
_cell.length_c   1.000
_cell.angle_alpha   90.00
_cell.angle_beta   90.00
_cell.angle_gamma   90.00
#
_symmetry.space_group_name_H-M   'P 1'
#
loop_
_entity.id
_entity.type
_entity.pdbx_description
1 polymer ?
#
loop_
_entity_poly.entity_id
_entity_poly.type
_entity_poly.pdbx_seq_one_letter_code
_entity_poly.pdbx_strand_id
1 'polypeptide(L)'
;MALACRPKVLIAYEPTTALDVTIQAQILKLMNDLKEENGTSILFITHDLGVINEMADDVAVLYCGQVVEMASVETIFGENSYSHPYTEGLMESIPRLNTPAGVRLEAIPGAVPHPLDLPKGCKFAPRCKYATDKCREQEPALYRVEDGHQVRCFYPQKANRTLEFKAGEEEQNAE
;
A
#
# COMPACT_ATOMS: atom_id res chain seq x y z
N MET A 1 -12.58 16.20 -19.38
CA MET A 1 -11.66 17.32 -19.70
C MET A 1 -10.19 16.90 -19.64
N ALA A 2 -9.67 16.27 -18.57
CA ALA A 2 -8.25 15.89 -18.45
C ALA A 2 -7.73 15.02 -19.62
N LEU A 3 -8.57 14.17 -20.19
CA LEU A 3 -8.24 13.30 -21.33
C LEU A 3 -8.32 13.95 -22.71
N ALA A 4 -8.84 15.18 -22.81
CA ALA A 4 -9.05 15.85 -24.11
C ALA A 4 -7.75 16.07 -24.90
N CYS A 5 -6.62 16.20 -24.19
CA CYS A 5 -5.29 16.41 -24.79
C CYS A 5 -4.50 15.11 -25.00
N ARG A 6 -5.11 13.94 -24.81
CA ARG A 6 -4.47 12.61 -24.89
C ARG A 6 -3.14 12.57 -24.12
N PRO A 7 -3.16 12.77 -22.79
CA PRO A 7 -1.94 12.80 -22.00
C PRO A 7 -1.30 11.41 -21.95
N LYS A 8 0.03 11.37 -21.81
CA LYS A 8 0.75 10.09 -21.56
C LYS A 8 0.54 9.57 -20.13
N VAL A 9 0.29 10.47 -19.18
CA VAL A 9 0.04 10.13 -17.77
C VAL A 9 -1.20 10.89 -17.30
N LEU A 10 -2.13 10.16 -16.70
CA LEU A 10 -3.31 10.70 -16.02
C LEU A 10 -3.12 10.53 -14.50
N ILE A 11 -3.20 11.62 -13.74
CA ILE A 11 -3.22 11.56 -12.27
C ILE A 11 -4.68 11.64 -11.83
N ALA A 12 -5.16 10.55 -11.23
CA ALA A 12 -6.52 10.43 -10.71
C ALA A 12 -6.50 10.38 -9.18
N TYR A 13 -6.84 11.50 -8.54
CA TYR A 13 -6.89 11.63 -7.08
C TYR A 13 -8.32 11.37 -6.60
N GLU A 14 -8.51 10.24 -5.89
CA GLU A 14 -9.80 9.78 -5.36
C GLU A 14 -10.97 9.90 -6.35
N PRO A 15 -10.84 9.39 -7.59
CA PRO A 15 -11.81 9.68 -8.66
C PRO A 15 -13.18 9.04 -8.44
N THR A 16 -13.29 8.10 -7.50
CA THR A 16 -14.54 7.37 -7.18
C THR A 16 -15.14 7.78 -5.84
N THR A 17 -14.54 8.71 -5.11
CA THR A 17 -15.05 9.16 -3.81
C THR A 17 -16.45 9.76 -3.96
N ALA A 18 -17.35 9.37 -3.06
CA ALA A 18 -18.76 9.77 -3.01
C ALA A 18 -19.64 9.31 -4.22
N LEU A 19 -19.18 8.35 -5.01
CA LEU A 19 -19.99 7.69 -6.04
C LEU A 19 -20.69 6.45 -5.45
N ASP A 20 -21.87 6.13 -5.97
CA ASP A 20 -22.47 4.83 -5.71
C ASP A 20 -21.71 3.72 -6.45
N VAL A 21 -21.84 2.48 -5.97
CA VAL A 21 -21.09 1.32 -6.48
C VAL A 21 -21.26 1.11 -7.99
N THR A 22 -22.47 1.39 -8.53
CA THR A 22 -22.76 1.20 -9.95
C THR A 22 -22.02 2.23 -10.80
N ILE A 23 -22.06 3.48 -10.42
CA ILE A 23 -21.35 4.57 -11.12
C ILE A 23 -19.82 4.40 -10.95
N GLN A 24 -19.35 3.99 -9.77
CA GLN A 24 -17.95 3.67 -9.54
C GLN A 24 -17.45 2.63 -10.56
N ALA A 25 -18.14 1.49 -10.68
CA ALA A 25 -17.77 0.44 -11.65
C ALA A 25 -17.72 0.94 -13.09
N GLN A 26 -18.68 1.80 -13.49
CA GLN A 26 -18.72 2.39 -14.83
C GLN A 26 -17.53 3.33 -15.08
N ILE A 27 -17.13 4.13 -14.09
CA ILE A 27 -15.99 5.04 -14.20
C ILE A 27 -14.67 4.24 -14.27
N LEU A 28 -14.50 3.21 -13.44
CA LEU A 28 -13.32 2.34 -13.46
C LEU A 28 -13.18 1.64 -14.81
N LYS A 29 -14.27 1.09 -15.34
CA LYS A 29 -14.29 0.50 -16.68
C LYS A 29 -13.89 1.51 -17.74
N LEU A 30 -14.48 2.71 -17.74
CA LEU A 30 -14.14 3.77 -18.70
C LEU A 30 -12.65 4.15 -18.62
N MET A 31 -12.07 4.20 -17.40
CA MET A 31 -10.65 4.52 -17.24
C MET A 31 -9.76 3.40 -17.79
N ASN A 32 -10.12 2.13 -17.60
CA ASN A 32 -9.41 1.00 -18.18
C ASN A 32 -9.49 1.01 -19.71
N ASP A 33 -10.68 1.20 -20.28
CA ASP A 33 -10.87 1.29 -21.74
C ASP A 33 -9.97 2.40 -22.32
N LEU A 34 -9.91 3.57 -21.67
CA LEU A 34 -9.07 4.68 -22.11
C LEU A 34 -7.56 4.43 -21.93
N LYS A 35 -7.14 3.68 -20.88
CA LYS A 35 -5.76 3.21 -20.68
C LYS A 35 -5.35 2.35 -21.88
N GLU A 36 -6.17 1.38 -22.26
CA GLU A 36 -5.90 0.45 -23.35
C GLU A 36 -5.92 1.13 -24.74
N GLU A 37 -6.95 1.93 -25.03
CA GLU A 37 -7.10 2.59 -26.33
C GLU A 37 -6.01 3.64 -26.64
N ASN A 38 -5.58 4.39 -25.62
CA ASN A 38 -4.68 5.52 -25.81
C ASN A 38 -3.23 5.24 -25.33
N GLY A 39 -2.95 4.10 -24.68
CA GLY A 39 -1.66 3.82 -24.07
C GLY A 39 -1.32 4.82 -22.94
N THR A 40 -2.33 5.36 -22.26
CA THR A 40 -2.16 6.33 -21.17
C THR A 40 -1.83 5.59 -19.88
N SER A 41 -0.74 5.92 -19.20
CA SER A 41 -0.47 5.43 -17.84
C SER A 41 -1.35 6.20 -16.85
N ILE A 42 -1.87 5.49 -15.84
CA ILE A 42 -2.74 6.09 -14.80
C ILE A 42 -2.04 6.01 -13.45
N LEU A 43 -1.77 7.16 -12.83
CA LEU A 43 -1.43 7.23 -11.42
C LEU A 43 -2.72 7.37 -10.61
N PHE A 44 -3.18 6.25 -10.06
CA PHE A 44 -4.44 6.17 -9.32
C PHE A 44 -4.18 6.33 -7.81
N ILE A 45 -4.76 7.34 -7.17
CA ILE A 45 -4.60 7.61 -5.74
C ILE A 45 -5.94 7.39 -5.07
N THR A 46 -6.02 6.42 -4.17
CA THR A 46 -7.24 6.05 -3.44
C THR A 46 -6.91 5.39 -2.10
N HIS A 47 -7.88 5.38 -1.20
CA HIS A 47 -7.84 4.58 0.04
C HIS A 47 -8.67 3.29 -0.06
N ASP A 48 -9.29 3.03 -1.22
CA ASP A 48 -10.11 1.84 -1.46
C ASP A 48 -9.25 0.71 -2.06
N LEU A 49 -8.94 -0.29 -1.22
CA LEU A 49 -8.14 -1.44 -1.61
C LEU A 49 -8.84 -2.35 -2.63
N GLY A 50 -10.18 -2.37 -2.65
CA GLY A 50 -10.94 -3.09 -3.67
C GLY A 50 -10.71 -2.52 -5.06
N VAL A 51 -10.72 -1.18 -5.15
CA VAL A 51 -10.42 -0.46 -6.41
C VAL A 51 -8.98 -0.70 -6.87
N ILE A 52 -8.02 -0.67 -5.95
CA ILE A 52 -6.60 -0.95 -6.26
C ILE A 52 -6.46 -2.35 -6.89
N ASN A 53 -7.07 -3.37 -6.28
CA ASN A 53 -6.99 -4.75 -6.78
C ASN A 53 -7.60 -4.93 -8.19
N GLU A 54 -8.54 -4.07 -8.57
CA GLU A 54 -9.18 -4.12 -9.90
C GLU A 54 -8.42 -3.35 -10.98
N MET A 55 -7.74 -2.25 -10.58
CA MET A 55 -7.24 -1.24 -11.53
C MET A 55 -5.72 -1.21 -11.68
N ALA A 56 -4.98 -1.59 -10.63
CA ALA A 56 -3.55 -1.37 -10.57
C ALA A 56 -2.75 -2.55 -11.13
N ASP A 57 -1.65 -2.24 -11.81
CA ASP A 57 -0.60 -3.21 -12.14
C ASP A 57 0.43 -3.25 -10.99
N ASP A 58 0.86 -2.08 -10.52
CA ASP A 58 1.78 -1.89 -9.40
C ASP A 58 1.15 -1.02 -8.31
N VAL A 59 1.52 -1.28 -7.06
CA VAL A 59 0.99 -0.60 -5.88
C VAL A 59 2.11 -0.01 -5.05
N ALA A 60 1.97 1.25 -4.67
CA ALA A 60 2.80 1.89 -3.66
C ALA A 60 1.93 2.26 -2.45
N VAL A 61 2.19 1.64 -1.31
CA VAL A 61 1.50 1.93 -0.05
C VAL A 61 2.19 3.07 0.67
N LEU A 62 1.43 4.14 0.98
CA LEU A 62 1.95 5.32 1.65
C LEU A 62 1.47 5.39 3.10
N TYR A 63 2.39 5.73 4.01
CA TYR A 63 2.08 6.04 5.41
C TYR A 63 2.89 7.26 5.87
N CYS A 64 2.24 8.26 6.45
CA CYS A 64 2.87 9.51 6.91
C CYS A 64 3.82 10.15 5.88
N GLY A 65 3.40 10.19 4.60
CA GLY A 65 4.16 10.81 3.51
C GLY A 65 5.32 9.97 2.96
N GLN A 66 5.47 8.72 3.42
CA GLN A 66 6.53 7.81 2.96
C GLN A 66 5.94 6.58 2.28
N VAL A 67 6.61 6.11 1.22
CA VAL A 67 6.35 4.78 0.67
C VAL A 67 6.86 3.75 1.67
N VAL A 68 5.95 2.94 2.21
CA VAL A 68 6.27 1.88 3.18
C VAL A 68 6.34 0.51 2.52
N GLU A 69 5.69 0.34 1.37
CA GLU A 69 5.75 -0.89 0.59
C GLU A 69 5.48 -0.58 -0.89
N MET A 70 6.15 -1.29 -1.79
CA MET A 70 5.94 -1.20 -3.24
C MET A 70 6.14 -2.57 -3.88
N ALA A 71 5.14 -3.02 -4.64
CA ALA A 71 5.18 -4.28 -5.39
C ALA A 71 4.05 -4.33 -6.42
N SER A 72 4.01 -5.40 -7.24
CA SER A 72 2.85 -5.68 -8.09
C SER A 72 1.58 -5.89 -7.25
N VAL A 73 0.41 -5.63 -7.83
CA VAL A 73 -0.88 -5.86 -7.17
C VAL A 73 -1.01 -7.31 -6.70
N GLU A 74 -0.57 -8.27 -7.50
CA GLU A 74 -0.59 -9.70 -7.20
C GLU A 74 0.25 -10.03 -5.96
N THR A 75 1.38 -9.36 -5.77
CA THR A 75 2.24 -9.52 -4.60
C THR A 75 1.61 -8.91 -3.35
N ILE A 76 1.07 -7.68 -3.44
CA ILE A 76 0.44 -6.98 -2.31
C ILE A 76 -0.78 -7.73 -1.78
N PHE A 77 -1.60 -8.30 -2.67
CA PHE A 77 -2.81 -9.06 -2.30
C PHE A 77 -2.55 -10.57 -2.14
N GLY A 78 -1.34 -11.03 -2.43
CA GLY A 78 -0.92 -12.43 -2.33
C GLY A 78 -0.77 -12.92 -0.89
N GLU A 79 -1.21 -14.17 -0.62
CA GLU A 79 -1.19 -14.75 0.75
C GLU A 79 0.21 -15.11 1.24
N ASN A 80 1.20 -15.19 0.35
CA ASN A 80 2.56 -15.71 0.64
C ASN A 80 3.67 -14.68 0.38
N SER A 81 3.38 -13.40 0.38
CA SER A 81 4.37 -12.34 0.23
C SER A 81 4.78 -11.75 1.59
N TYR A 82 5.99 -11.16 1.65
CA TYR A 82 6.37 -10.32 2.78
C TYR A 82 5.58 -9.03 2.72
N SER A 83 5.17 -8.50 3.88
CA SER A 83 4.45 -7.23 3.93
C SER A 83 4.95 -6.32 5.03
N HIS A 84 4.76 -5.03 4.83
CA HIS A 84 4.89 -4.05 5.89
C HIS A 84 3.74 -4.26 6.90
N PRO A 85 3.97 -4.18 8.23
CA PRO A 85 2.90 -4.36 9.22
C PRO A 85 1.70 -3.41 9.06
N TYR A 86 1.86 -2.28 8.41
CA TYR A 86 0.75 -1.40 8.05
C TYR A 86 -0.10 -1.99 6.93
N THR A 87 0.52 -2.51 5.87
CA THR A 87 -0.18 -3.19 4.77
C THR A 87 -0.92 -4.43 5.27
N GLU A 88 -0.26 -5.23 6.14
CA GLU A 88 -0.89 -6.37 6.83
C GLU A 88 -2.17 -5.93 7.55
N GLY A 89 -2.10 -4.87 8.36
CA GLY A 89 -3.27 -4.34 9.07
C GLY A 89 -4.36 -3.79 8.17
N LEU A 90 -4.01 -3.20 7.01
CA LEU A 90 -4.99 -2.79 6.01
C LEU A 90 -5.72 -4.00 5.42
N MET A 91 -4.99 -5.08 5.07
CA MET A 91 -5.58 -6.31 4.53
C MET A 91 -6.47 -7.02 5.56
N GLU A 92 -6.09 -7.03 6.84
CA GLU A 92 -6.90 -7.57 7.95
C GLU A 92 -8.18 -6.78 8.19
N SER A 93 -8.21 -5.50 7.80
CA SER A 93 -9.37 -4.61 7.95
C SER A 93 -10.38 -4.73 6.81
N ILE A 94 -10.08 -5.47 5.73
CA ILE A 94 -10.99 -5.65 4.59
C ILE A 94 -12.07 -6.70 4.94
N PRO A 95 -13.38 -6.38 4.82
CA PRO A 95 -14.43 -7.37 4.95
C PRO A 95 -14.32 -8.42 3.84
N ARG A 96 -14.15 -9.69 4.19
CA ARG A 96 -14.20 -10.80 3.23
C ARG A 96 -15.63 -11.32 3.09
N LEU A 97 -16.04 -11.70 1.89
CA LEU A 97 -17.39 -12.27 1.63
C LEU A 97 -17.73 -13.46 2.54
N ASN A 98 -16.70 -14.21 2.97
CA ASN A 98 -16.85 -15.37 3.83
C ASN A 98 -16.67 -15.04 5.33
N THR A 99 -16.58 -13.76 5.71
CA THR A 99 -16.46 -13.39 7.13
C THR A 99 -17.79 -13.72 7.83
N PRO A 100 -17.79 -14.57 8.87
CA PRO A 100 -19.02 -14.91 9.60
C PRO A 100 -19.68 -13.65 10.17
N ALA A 101 -21.01 -13.61 10.16
CA ALA A 101 -21.76 -12.50 10.75
C ALA A 101 -21.40 -12.37 12.26
N GLY A 102 -21.04 -11.15 12.69
CA GLY A 102 -20.66 -10.86 14.08
C GLY A 102 -19.17 -10.89 14.36
N VAL A 103 -18.32 -11.28 13.42
CA VAL A 103 -16.85 -11.12 13.56
C VAL A 103 -16.50 -9.63 13.44
N ARG A 104 -15.87 -9.09 14.48
CA ARG A 104 -15.35 -7.71 14.46
C ARG A 104 -14.07 -7.67 13.64
N LEU A 105 -14.03 -6.81 12.62
CA LEU A 105 -12.81 -6.56 11.87
C LEU A 105 -11.74 -5.93 12.77
N GLU A 106 -10.50 -6.37 12.64
CA GLU A 106 -9.40 -5.79 13.39
C GLU A 106 -8.99 -4.46 12.76
N ALA A 107 -9.22 -3.37 13.50
CA ALA A 107 -8.73 -2.07 13.10
C ALA A 107 -7.30 -1.87 13.61
N ILE A 108 -6.46 -1.21 12.81
CA ILE A 108 -5.10 -0.83 13.23
C ILE A 108 -5.20 0.07 14.47
N PRO A 109 -4.63 -0.32 15.62
CA PRO A 109 -4.78 0.42 16.87
C PRO A 109 -4.09 1.79 16.83
N GLY A 110 -4.51 2.70 17.71
CA GLY A 110 -3.92 4.03 17.90
C GLY A 110 -4.27 5.04 16.79
N ALA A 111 -3.79 6.27 16.96
CA ALA A 111 -3.99 7.36 16.01
C ALA A 111 -2.77 7.52 15.08
N VAL A 112 -3.02 8.04 13.88
CA VAL A 112 -1.94 8.43 12.96
C VAL A 112 -1.17 9.60 13.59
N PRO A 113 0.17 9.56 13.64
CA PRO A 113 0.98 10.65 14.16
C PRO A 113 0.69 11.98 13.44
N HIS A 114 0.72 13.07 14.19
CA HIS A 114 0.54 14.38 13.58
C HIS A 114 1.74 14.72 12.68
N PRO A 115 1.57 15.34 11.52
CA PRO A 115 2.67 15.64 10.59
C PRO A 115 3.80 16.49 11.19
N LEU A 116 3.51 17.30 12.20
CA LEU A 116 4.51 18.12 12.92
C LEU A 116 5.15 17.40 14.11
N ASP A 117 4.71 16.17 14.42
CA ASP A 117 5.21 15.38 15.55
C ASP A 117 5.42 13.92 15.13
N LEU A 118 6.18 13.73 14.06
CA LEU A 118 6.49 12.40 13.54
C LEU A 118 7.56 11.71 14.41
N PRO A 119 7.46 10.39 14.64
CA PRO A 119 8.48 9.61 15.31
C PRO A 119 9.86 9.78 14.62
N LYS A 120 10.95 9.78 15.41
CA LYS A 120 12.33 9.84 14.87
C LYS A 120 12.69 8.59 14.04
N GLY A 121 12.25 7.42 14.52
CA GLY A 121 12.43 6.16 13.85
C GLY A 121 11.31 5.86 12.85
N CYS A 122 10.96 4.58 12.73
CA CYS A 122 9.86 4.13 11.89
C CYS A 122 8.55 4.88 12.21
N LYS A 123 7.95 5.51 11.22
CA LYS A 123 6.73 6.32 11.40
C LYS A 123 5.54 5.49 11.88
N PHE A 124 5.54 4.19 11.59
CA PHE A 124 4.50 3.26 12.03
C PHE A 124 4.77 2.63 13.40
N ALA A 125 5.98 2.77 13.97
CA ALA A 125 6.36 2.13 15.23
C ALA A 125 5.36 2.32 16.40
N PRO A 126 4.72 3.50 16.62
CA PRO A 126 3.74 3.69 17.69
C PRO A 126 2.48 2.81 17.57
N ARG A 127 2.18 2.31 16.37
CA ARG A 127 0.98 1.51 16.05
C ARG A 127 1.31 0.08 15.67
N CYS A 128 2.59 -0.24 15.54
CA CYS A 128 3.07 -1.52 15.05
C CYS A 128 3.09 -2.57 16.17
N LYS A 129 2.38 -3.68 15.98
CA LYS A 129 2.38 -4.83 16.92
C LYS A 129 3.74 -5.53 17.03
N TYR A 130 4.65 -5.31 16.07
CA TYR A 130 5.99 -5.89 16.01
C TYR A 130 7.11 -4.89 16.35
N ALA A 131 6.79 -3.68 16.83
CA ALA A 131 7.76 -2.64 17.06
C ALA A 131 8.79 -3.02 18.13
N THR A 132 10.08 -2.86 17.79
CA THR A 132 11.22 -3.01 18.69
C THR A 132 11.82 -1.65 19.05
N ASP A 133 12.79 -1.61 19.96
CA ASP A 133 13.50 -0.37 20.30
C ASP A 133 14.25 0.17 19.08
N LYS A 134 14.83 -0.69 18.22
CA LYS A 134 15.43 -0.28 16.95
C LYS A 134 14.43 0.49 16.07
N CYS A 135 13.18 0.04 15.99
CA CYS A 135 12.15 0.73 15.22
C CYS A 135 11.78 2.11 15.78
N ARG A 136 11.95 2.32 17.10
CA ARG A 136 11.69 3.62 17.74
C ARG A 136 12.81 4.61 17.55
N GLU A 137 14.05 4.11 17.45
CA GLU A 137 15.26 4.92 17.37
C GLU A 137 15.72 5.22 15.95
N GLN A 138 15.48 4.27 15.02
CA GLN A 138 16.01 4.31 13.67
C GLN A 138 14.87 4.21 12.64
N GLU A 139 15.02 4.95 11.55
CA GLU A 139 14.14 4.85 10.40
C GLU A 139 14.64 3.75 9.45
N PRO A 140 13.79 2.77 9.07
CA PRO A 140 14.19 1.75 8.10
C PRO A 140 14.28 2.34 6.69
N ALA A 141 15.25 1.88 5.91
CA ALA A 141 15.28 2.12 4.48
C ALA A 141 14.19 1.31 3.74
N LEU A 142 14.03 1.55 2.46
CA LEU A 142 13.17 0.73 1.60
C LEU A 142 14.01 -0.45 1.10
N TYR A 143 13.88 -1.60 1.77
CA TYR A 143 14.64 -2.81 1.46
C TYR A 143 13.95 -3.64 0.39
N ARG A 144 14.72 -4.24 -0.51
CA ARG A 144 14.23 -5.25 -1.44
C ARG A 144 14.10 -6.59 -0.69
N VAL A 145 12.89 -7.13 -0.62
CA VAL A 145 12.58 -8.40 0.07
C VAL A 145 12.46 -9.57 -0.90
N GLU A 146 11.95 -9.31 -2.09
CA GLU A 146 11.83 -10.24 -3.20
C GLU A 146 11.95 -9.47 -4.51
N ASP A 147 11.99 -10.14 -5.66
CA ASP A 147 12.09 -9.47 -6.95
C ASP A 147 10.87 -8.57 -7.20
N GLY A 148 11.12 -7.29 -7.56
CA GLY A 148 10.06 -6.29 -7.74
C GLY A 148 9.30 -5.91 -6.46
N HIS A 149 9.71 -6.39 -5.26
CA HIS A 149 9.03 -6.12 -4.01
C HIS A 149 9.94 -5.42 -3.00
N GLN A 150 9.57 -4.24 -2.56
CA GLN A 150 10.30 -3.41 -1.61
C GLN A 150 9.45 -3.08 -0.39
N VAL A 151 10.05 -3.15 0.82
CA VAL A 151 9.38 -2.90 2.10
C VAL A 151 10.24 -2.03 3.00
N ARG A 152 9.68 -0.95 3.54
CA ARG A 152 10.34 -0.05 4.50
C ARG A 152 10.13 -0.55 5.93
N CYS A 153 10.73 -1.69 6.25
CA CYS A 153 10.60 -2.30 7.56
C CYS A 153 11.86 -3.11 7.91
N PHE A 154 12.32 -3.06 9.16
CA PHE A 154 13.41 -3.92 9.63
C PHE A 154 12.98 -5.38 9.78
N TYR A 155 11.68 -5.64 9.96
CA TYR A 155 11.10 -6.95 10.25
C TYR A 155 9.81 -7.19 9.44
N PRO A 156 9.89 -7.20 8.09
CA PRO A 156 8.70 -7.48 7.27
C PRO A 156 8.13 -8.86 7.59
N GLN A 157 6.82 -8.97 7.58
CA GLN A 157 6.09 -10.16 7.99
C GLN A 157 5.65 -10.98 6.78
N LYS A 158 5.74 -12.30 6.88
CA LYS A 158 5.24 -13.25 5.90
C LYS A 158 4.67 -14.46 6.63
N ALA A 159 3.36 -14.65 6.66
CA ALA A 159 2.67 -15.87 7.14
C ALA A 159 3.39 -16.68 8.22
N ASN A 160 3.87 -16.22 9.29
CA ASN A 160 4.68 -16.86 10.35
C ASN A 160 6.21 -16.83 10.15
N ARG A 161 6.74 -16.06 9.21
CA ARG A 161 8.18 -15.81 9.06
C ARG A 161 8.44 -14.32 9.15
N THR A 162 9.56 -13.97 9.77
CA THR A 162 10.06 -12.58 9.85
C THR A 162 11.44 -12.54 9.20
N LEU A 163 11.68 -11.60 8.29
CA LEU A 163 13.02 -11.21 7.88
C LEU A 163 13.56 -10.17 8.84
N GLU A 164 14.87 -10.16 9.05
CA GLU A 164 15.55 -9.12 9.82
C GLU A 164 16.62 -8.45 8.95
N PHE A 165 16.49 -7.15 8.73
CA PHE A 165 17.49 -6.34 8.05
C PHE A 165 18.40 -5.63 9.04
N LYS A 166 19.70 -5.67 8.77
CA LYS A 166 20.72 -4.94 9.54
C LYS A 166 20.85 -3.51 8.99
N ALA A 167 21.16 -2.58 9.87
CA ALA A 167 21.45 -1.22 9.43
C ALA A 167 22.70 -1.24 8.52
N GLY A 168 22.62 -0.59 7.35
CA GLY A 168 23.73 -0.51 6.38
C GLY A 168 23.67 -1.50 5.20
N GLU A 169 22.63 -2.34 5.07
CA GLU A 169 22.43 -3.19 3.89
C GLU A 169 21.77 -2.45 2.70
N GLU A 170 21.90 -1.14 2.65
CA GLU A 170 21.02 -0.23 1.91
C GLU A 170 21.24 -0.15 0.40
N GLU A 171 22.33 -0.67 -0.19
CA GLU A 171 22.68 -0.26 -1.56
C GLU A 171 23.10 -1.34 -2.56
N GLN A 172 23.00 -2.60 -2.26
CA GLN A 172 23.52 -3.60 -3.23
C GLN A 172 22.51 -4.07 -4.28
N ASN A 173 21.27 -3.55 -4.31
CA ASN A 173 20.24 -4.04 -5.22
C ASN A 173 19.44 -2.95 -5.97
N ALA A 174 20.01 -1.78 -6.21
CA ALA A 174 19.42 -0.74 -7.06
C ALA A 174 20.14 -0.69 -8.43
N GLU A 175 20.10 -1.80 -9.18
CA GLU A 175 20.37 -1.84 -10.62
C GLU A 175 19.29 -2.67 -11.33
#